data_3bd5a0390553b2edf7c2007b79d1a876
#
_entry.id   3bd5a0390553b2edf7c2007b79d1a876
#
_cell.length_a   1.000
_cell.length_b   1.000
_cell.length_c   1.000
_cell.angle_alpha   90.00
_cell.angle_beta   90.00
_cell.angle_gamma   90.00
#
_symmetry.space_group_name_H-M   'P 1'
#
loop_
_entity.id
_entity.type
_entity.pdbx_description
1 polymer ?
#
loop_
_entity_poly.entity_id
_entity_poly.type
_entity_poly.pdbx_seq_one_letter_code
_entity_poly.pdbx_strand_id
1 'polypeptide(L)'
;MMTLPKDFLWGGALAAHQFEGGWNAAGKGPSVVDVMTAGAHGVPRQITETIEEGTFYPNHEAIDFYHRYKEDIAMFAEMGLKCLRTSIGWSRIFPKGDEEEPNEAGLQFYDDVFDELIKHGIEPVITLSHFEMPHHLAREYGGFRSRKVAEYFAKFAEVCFNRYKDKVTYWMTFNEINNKMDVNNPLFLWTNSGVSVKEGENAKEVMYQAGHHELLASAWAVAKGKEINPSFQIGAMVSHVPIYPYSSNPEDVMLAEEYMRQRYFFPDVQVRGYYPSYALKEFEREGYHIPFEEGDEESLRKGKVDYLGFSYYMSTTVKSDAVSDHNGDIVNGALPHGVENPYIKSSDWGWSIDPTGLRYTLNRFYDRYQIPLFIVENGFGAIDQVEEDGSIHDPERIQYLASHIQALKKAVEYDGVDLIGYTPWGIIDIVSFTTGEMKKRYGMIYVDRDNEGNGSMKRLKKDSFSWYQNVIATNGEEV
;
A
#
# COMPACT_ATOMS: atom_id res chain seq x y z
N MET A 1 23.58 22.76 7.22
CA MET A 1 22.98 21.51 7.70
C MET A 1 21.77 21.22 6.87
N MET A 2 21.64 20.00 6.46
CA MET A 2 20.50 19.51 5.70
C MET A 2 19.28 19.38 6.61
N THR A 3 18.25 20.17 6.44
CA THR A 3 17.08 20.16 7.31
C THR A 3 15.81 19.90 6.54
N LEU A 4 15.12 18.83 6.88
CA LEU A 4 13.75 18.61 6.41
C LEU A 4 12.81 19.70 6.97
N PRO A 5 11.65 19.93 6.33
CA PRO A 5 10.65 20.86 6.86
C PRO A 5 10.32 20.56 8.34
N LYS A 6 10.02 21.59 9.13
CA LYS A 6 9.71 21.43 10.57
C LYS A 6 8.43 20.64 10.82
N ASP A 7 7.52 20.70 9.87
CA ASP A 7 6.23 20.03 9.84
C ASP A 7 6.29 18.68 9.07
N PHE A 8 7.49 18.17 8.79
CA PHE A 8 7.68 16.88 8.13
C PHE A 8 7.03 15.75 8.94
N LEU A 9 6.18 14.97 8.28
CA LEU A 9 5.42 13.90 8.92
C LEU A 9 6.25 12.62 9.05
N TRP A 10 6.97 12.50 10.16
CA TRP A 10 7.59 11.26 10.58
C TRP A 10 6.54 10.32 11.17
N GLY A 11 6.36 9.14 10.59
CA GLY A 11 5.30 8.25 11.06
C GLY A 11 5.62 6.77 10.95
N GLY A 12 4.57 5.98 10.91
CA GLY A 12 4.59 4.55 10.61
C GLY A 12 3.40 4.19 9.73
N ALA A 13 3.49 3.07 9.02
CA ALA A 13 2.44 2.60 8.12
C ALA A 13 1.99 1.18 8.44
N LEU A 14 0.68 0.95 8.36
CA LEU A 14 -0.01 -0.31 8.60
C LEU A 14 -1.17 -0.47 7.62
N ALA A 15 -1.71 -1.69 7.50
CA ALA A 15 -2.95 -1.98 6.77
C ALA A 15 -3.91 -2.77 7.65
N ALA A 16 -5.16 -2.35 7.74
CA ALA A 16 -6.16 -2.88 8.66
C ALA A 16 -6.20 -4.42 8.67
N HIS A 17 -6.25 -5.06 7.52
CA HIS A 17 -6.32 -6.52 7.42
C HIS A 17 -5.07 -7.27 7.93
N GLN A 18 -3.91 -6.61 8.02
CA GLN A 18 -2.66 -7.24 8.43
C GLN A 18 -2.41 -7.14 9.94
N PHE A 19 -3.12 -6.25 10.65
CA PHE A 19 -2.85 -6.04 12.06
C PHE A 19 -4.09 -5.96 12.96
N GLU A 20 -5.26 -5.53 12.44
CA GLU A 20 -6.44 -5.32 13.30
C GLU A 20 -6.94 -6.63 13.93
N GLY A 21 -7.14 -7.67 13.16
CA GLY A 21 -7.91 -8.82 13.62
C GLY A 21 -9.39 -8.50 13.79
N GLY A 22 -10.09 -9.22 14.68
CA GLY A 22 -11.51 -8.99 14.89
C GLY A 22 -12.33 -9.10 13.60
N TRP A 23 -11.99 -10.06 12.73
CA TRP A 23 -12.51 -10.20 11.36
C TRP A 23 -14.02 -10.31 11.26
N ASN A 24 -14.69 -10.81 12.32
CA ASN A 24 -16.15 -10.94 12.44
C ASN A 24 -16.73 -10.20 13.64
N ALA A 25 -15.94 -9.33 14.29
CA ALA A 25 -16.38 -8.58 15.45
C ALA A 25 -17.32 -7.44 15.08
N ALA A 26 -18.29 -7.15 15.97
CA ALA A 26 -19.18 -6.00 15.89
C ALA A 26 -19.87 -5.83 14.51
N GLY A 27 -20.26 -6.96 13.89
CA GLY A 27 -20.99 -6.96 12.63
C GLY A 27 -20.13 -6.74 11.37
N LYS A 28 -18.78 -6.78 11.48
CA LYS A 28 -17.91 -6.78 10.28
C LYS A 28 -18.23 -8.00 9.40
N GLY A 29 -18.39 -7.76 8.10
CA GLY A 29 -18.48 -8.82 7.11
C GLY A 29 -17.11 -9.31 6.63
N PRO A 30 -17.04 -10.48 5.95
CA PRO A 30 -15.81 -10.95 5.36
C PRO A 30 -15.38 -10.05 4.20
N SER A 31 -14.08 -9.81 4.10
CA SER A 31 -13.43 -9.15 2.96
C SER A 31 -12.75 -10.17 2.05
N VAL A 32 -12.27 -9.73 0.89
CA VAL A 32 -11.52 -10.58 -0.06
C VAL A 32 -10.25 -11.17 0.51
N VAL A 33 -9.66 -10.56 1.55
CA VAL A 33 -8.47 -11.06 2.24
C VAL A 33 -8.80 -12.04 3.37
N ASP A 34 -10.03 -12.03 3.88
CA ASP A 34 -10.48 -12.98 4.92
C ASP A 34 -10.68 -14.41 4.39
N VAL A 35 -10.70 -14.57 3.06
CA VAL A 35 -10.74 -15.89 2.38
C VAL A 35 -9.38 -16.30 1.82
N MET A 36 -8.29 -15.68 2.27
CA MET A 36 -6.93 -16.01 1.86
C MET A 36 -6.20 -16.81 2.93
N THR A 37 -5.84 -18.05 2.59
CA THR A 37 -5.13 -18.95 3.51
C THR A 37 -3.72 -18.46 3.83
N ALA A 38 -3.07 -19.06 4.82
CA ALA A 38 -1.63 -18.91 4.98
C ALA A 38 -0.90 -19.53 3.77
N GLY A 39 0.21 -18.92 3.40
CA GLY A 39 1.22 -19.45 2.50
C GLY A 39 2.57 -19.51 3.22
N ALA A 40 3.67 -19.51 2.47
CA ALA A 40 5.02 -19.43 2.98
C ALA A 40 5.95 -18.86 1.90
N HIS A 41 7.21 -18.63 2.23
CA HIS A 41 8.22 -18.29 1.20
C HIS A 41 8.26 -19.41 0.14
N GLY A 42 7.98 -19.05 -1.12
CA GLY A 42 7.88 -20.00 -2.24
C GLY A 42 6.58 -20.84 -2.28
N VAL A 43 5.64 -20.62 -1.37
CA VAL A 43 4.32 -21.27 -1.37
C VAL A 43 3.23 -20.18 -1.41
N PRO A 44 2.49 -20.03 -2.51
CA PRO A 44 1.49 -18.99 -2.64
C PRO A 44 0.31 -19.21 -1.69
N ARG A 45 -0.29 -18.11 -1.22
CA ARG A 45 -1.58 -18.12 -0.54
C ARG A 45 -2.66 -18.59 -1.49
N GLN A 46 -3.64 -19.32 -0.98
CA GLN A 46 -4.80 -19.75 -1.74
C GLN A 46 -6.00 -18.86 -1.41
N ILE A 47 -6.81 -18.57 -2.42
CA ILE A 47 -8.08 -17.87 -2.29
C ILE A 47 -9.18 -18.94 -2.25
N THR A 48 -9.84 -19.10 -1.10
CA THR A 48 -10.94 -20.03 -0.96
C THR A 48 -12.25 -19.38 -1.40
N GLU A 49 -13.21 -20.18 -1.80
CA GLU A 49 -14.52 -19.67 -2.21
C GLU A 49 -15.30 -19.07 -1.04
N THR A 50 -15.19 -19.71 0.11
CA THR A 50 -15.80 -19.32 1.38
C THR A 50 -14.78 -19.55 2.50
N ILE A 51 -15.08 -19.08 3.70
CA ILE A 51 -14.31 -19.40 4.90
C ILE A 51 -14.59 -20.87 5.24
N GLU A 52 -13.55 -21.69 5.25
CA GLU A 52 -13.60 -23.14 5.46
C GLU A 52 -13.27 -23.50 6.91
N GLU A 53 -14.07 -24.36 7.52
CA GLU A 53 -13.83 -24.84 8.87
C GLU A 53 -12.50 -25.61 8.95
N GLY A 54 -11.69 -25.31 9.96
CA GLY A 54 -10.38 -25.93 10.16
C GLY A 54 -9.25 -25.37 9.31
N THR A 55 -9.51 -24.44 8.40
CA THR A 55 -8.49 -23.75 7.63
C THR A 55 -7.98 -22.53 8.37
N PHE A 56 -6.67 -22.34 8.43
CA PHE A 56 -6.04 -21.18 9.07
C PHE A 56 -6.00 -19.97 8.13
N TYR A 57 -6.63 -18.90 8.57
CA TYR A 57 -6.63 -17.60 7.90
C TYR A 57 -5.89 -16.58 8.78
N PRO A 58 -4.63 -16.25 8.48
CA PRO A 58 -3.79 -15.46 9.39
C PRO A 58 -4.33 -14.05 9.66
N ASN A 59 -5.08 -13.48 8.72
CA ASN A 59 -5.65 -12.14 8.85
C ASN A 59 -6.85 -12.08 9.82
N HIS A 60 -7.48 -13.21 10.18
CA HIS A 60 -8.66 -13.22 11.05
C HIS A 60 -8.37 -12.67 12.45
N GLU A 61 -7.24 -13.04 13.01
CA GLU A 61 -6.79 -12.55 14.31
C GLU A 61 -5.68 -11.51 14.17
N ALA A 62 -4.85 -11.63 13.12
CA ALA A 62 -3.69 -10.79 12.86
C ALA A 62 -2.84 -10.59 14.14
N ILE A 63 -2.67 -9.37 14.63
CA ILE A 63 -2.01 -9.10 15.91
C ILE A 63 -2.97 -8.56 16.98
N ASP A 64 -4.28 -8.70 16.74
CA ASP A 64 -5.34 -8.30 17.66
C ASP A 64 -5.33 -6.82 18.07
N PHE A 65 -4.98 -5.93 17.16
CA PHE A 65 -5.05 -4.49 17.39
C PHE A 65 -6.47 -4.03 17.71
N TYR A 66 -7.49 -4.69 17.17
CA TYR A 66 -8.89 -4.37 17.44
C TYR A 66 -9.20 -4.25 18.94
N HIS A 67 -8.61 -5.13 19.77
CA HIS A 67 -8.78 -5.08 21.22
C HIS A 67 -7.64 -4.35 21.95
N ARG A 68 -6.47 -4.15 21.29
CA ARG A 68 -5.22 -3.65 21.89
C ARG A 68 -4.79 -2.26 21.39
N TYR A 69 -5.60 -1.59 20.58
CA TYR A 69 -5.20 -0.33 19.93
C TYR A 69 -4.66 0.74 20.89
N LYS A 70 -5.19 0.82 22.12
CA LYS A 70 -4.68 1.79 23.12
C LYS A 70 -3.26 1.49 23.58
N GLU A 71 -2.94 0.20 23.76
CA GLU A 71 -1.59 -0.25 24.12
C GLU A 71 -0.60 0.05 22.97
N ASP A 72 -0.98 -0.33 21.76
CA ASP A 72 -0.13 -0.18 20.58
C ASP A 72 0.07 1.32 20.24
N ILE A 73 -0.97 2.15 20.29
CA ILE A 73 -0.89 3.60 20.05
C ILE A 73 -0.02 4.29 21.13
N ALA A 74 -0.09 3.86 22.39
CA ALA A 74 0.80 4.38 23.43
C ALA A 74 2.27 4.12 23.13
N MET A 75 2.62 2.95 22.56
CA MET A 75 3.98 2.66 22.11
C MET A 75 4.39 3.50 20.89
N PHE A 76 3.47 3.75 19.96
CA PHE A 76 3.72 4.67 18.84
C PHE A 76 3.98 6.10 19.32
N ALA A 77 3.23 6.56 20.30
CA ALA A 77 3.45 7.87 20.93
C ALA A 77 4.79 7.93 21.65
N GLU A 78 5.17 6.88 22.37
CA GLU A 78 6.49 6.79 23.01
C GLU A 78 7.63 6.85 21.99
N MET A 79 7.47 6.21 20.82
CA MET A 79 8.42 6.30 19.71
C MET A 79 8.49 7.72 19.12
N GLY A 80 7.49 8.56 19.38
CA GLY A 80 7.43 9.95 18.93
C GLY A 80 6.81 10.16 17.57
N LEU A 81 6.02 9.19 17.06
CA LEU A 81 5.35 9.31 15.76
C LEU A 81 4.55 10.61 15.67
N LYS A 82 4.66 11.29 14.53
CA LYS A 82 3.86 12.48 14.18
C LYS A 82 2.62 12.13 13.39
N CYS A 83 2.65 11.01 12.66
CA CYS A 83 1.48 10.48 11.97
C CYS A 83 1.47 8.95 12.01
N LEU A 84 0.27 8.36 11.87
CA LEU A 84 0.09 6.95 11.61
C LEU A 84 -0.72 6.76 10.33
N ARG A 85 -0.10 6.14 9.33
CA ARG A 85 -0.82 5.71 8.14
C ARG A 85 -1.45 4.36 8.38
N THR A 86 -2.76 4.27 8.19
CA THR A 86 -3.50 3.01 8.23
C THR A 86 -4.66 3.02 7.24
N SER A 87 -5.50 1.99 7.25
CA SER A 87 -6.68 1.89 6.41
C SER A 87 -7.95 1.69 7.22
N ILE A 88 -9.09 1.90 6.56
CA ILE A 88 -10.42 1.56 7.09
C ILE A 88 -10.88 0.27 6.39
N GLY A 89 -11.19 -0.77 7.16
CA GLY A 89 -11.79 -1.98 6.59
C GLY A 89 -13.17 -1.69 6.01
N TRP A 90 -13.31 -1.67 4.68
CA TRP A 90 -14.58 -1.38 4.03
C TRP A 90 -15.70 -2.29 4.53
N SER A 91 -15.45 -3.59 4.67
CA SER A 91 -16.43 -4.56 5.20
C SER A 91 -16.75 -4.40 6.69
N ARG A 92 -16.00 -3.56 7.43
CA ARG A 92 -16.36 -3.17 8.80
C ARG A 92 -17.43 -2.08 8.81
N ILE A 93 -17.43 -1.22 7.80
CA ILE A 93 -18.39 -0.11 7.63
C ILE A 93 -19.63 -0.57 6.85
N PHE A 94 -19.45 -1.32 5.78
CA PHE A 94 -20.51 -1.94 4.98
C PHE A 94 -20.21 -3.44 4.83
N PRO A 95 -20.77 -4.30 5.69
CA PRO A 95 -20.43 -5.72 5.77
C PRO A 95 -20.52 -6.50 4.45
N LYS A 96 -21.47 -6.17 3.59
CA LYS A 96 -21.61 -6.70 2.23
C LYS A 96 -21.14 -5.69 1.16
N GLY A 97 -21.10 -4.41 1.49
CA GLY A 97 -20.71 -3.33 0.60
C GLY A 97 -21.86 -2.64 -0.15
N ASP A 98 -23.04 -3.26 -0.21
CA ASP A 98 -24.22 -2.78 -0.93
C ASP A 98 -25.39 -2.38 -0.01
N GLU A 99 -25.20 -2.35 1.30
CA GLU A 99 -26.22 -1.92 2.24
C GLU A 99 -26.57 -0.44 2.05
N GLU A 100 -27.80 -0.08 2.43
CA GLU A 100 -28.24 1.32 2.44
C GLU A 100 -27.60 2.12 3.59
N GLU A 101 -27.49 1.51 4.76
CA GLU A 101 -26.95 2.14 5.98
C GLU A 101 -25.63 1.51 6.42
N PRO A 102 -24.69 2.30 6.94
CA PRO A 102 -23.42 1.78 7.43
C PRO A 102 -23.60 1.08 8.80
N ASN A 103 -22.67 0.20 9.12
CA ASN A 103 -22.53 -0.42 10.43
C ASN A 103 -21.97 0.59 11.43
N GLU A 104 -22.82 1.11 12.33
CA GLU A 104 -22.44 2.11 13.32
C GLU A 104 -21.34 1.62 14.27
N ALA A 105 -21.32 0.33 14.62
CA ALA A 105 -20.27 -0.21 15.49
C ALA A 105 -18.89 -0.20 14.79
N GLY A 106 -18.86 -0.37 13.47
CA GLY A 106 -17.65 -0.22 12.68
C GLY A 106 -17.16 1.23 12.62
N LEU A 107 -18.08 2.17 12.43
CA LEU A 107 -17.78 3.61 12.47
C LEU A 107 -17.23 4.02 13.83
N GLN A 108 -17.85 3.56 14.91
CA GLN A 108 -17.43 3.89 16.27
C GLN A 108 -16.04 3.35 16.60
N PHE A 109 -15.68 2.15 16.11
CA PHE A 109 -14.34 1.61 16.31
C PHE A 109 -13.26 2.56 15.75
N TYR A 110 -13.43 3.09 14.53
CA TYR A 110 -12.47 4.03 13.97
C TYR A 110 -12.53 5.41 14.62
N ASP A 111 -13.71 5.86 15.13
CA ASP A 111 -13.77 7.05 16.00
C ASP A 111 -12.86 6.90 17.21
N ASP A 112 -12.96 5.76 17.89
CA ASP A 112 -12.17 5.49 19.10
C ASP A 112 -10.66 5.40 18.80
N VAL A 113 -10.29 4.78 17.67
CA VAL A 113 -8.89 4.70 17.21
C VAL A 113 -8.33 6.08 16.87
N PHE A 114 -9.09 6.90 16.12
CA PHE A 114 -8.63 8.23 15.72
C PHE A 114 -8.57 9.19 16.90
N ASP A 115 -9.53 9.10 17.82
CA ASP A 115 -9.50 9.90 19.05
C ASP A 115 -8.30 9.54 19.92
N GLU A 116 -7.92 8.25 20.01
CA GLU A 116 -6.74 7.84 20.75
C GLU A 116 -5.44 8.33 20.05
N LEU A 117 -5.35 8.28 18.72
CA LEU A 117 -4.22 8.87 17.98
C LEU A 117 -4.08 10.36 18.23
N ILE A 118 -5.18 11.12 18.07
CA ILE A 118 -5.21 12.58 18.27
C ILE A 118 -4.85 12.96 19.71
N LYS A 119 -5.35 12.25 20.70
CA LYS A 119 -5.02 12.40 22.11
C LYS A 119 -3.51 12.33 22.36
N HIS A 120 -2.80 11.52 21.58
CA HIS A 120 -1.35 11.38 21.64
C HIS A 120 -0.59 12.31 20.67
N GLY A 121 -1.29 13.19 19.95
CA GLY A 121 -0.69 14.13 19.00
C GLY A 121 -0.20 13.45 17.72
N ILE A 122 -0.78 12.30 17.36
CA ILE A 122 -0.46 11.54 16.15
C ILE A 122 -1.54 11.82 15.11
N GLU A 123 -1.16 12.40 13.96
CA GLU A 123 -2.07 12.69 12.85
C GLU A 123 -2.50 11.39 12.15
N PRO A 124 -3.80 11.08 12.01
CA PRO A 124 -4.26 9.96 11.21
C PRO A 124 -4.07 10.23 9.71
N VAL A 125 -3.43 9.32 8.99
CA VAL A 125 -3.29 9.30 7.52
C VAL A 125 -4.00 8.06 7.00
N ILE A 126 -5.12 8.23 6.31
CA ILE A 126 -6.07 7.14 6.10
C ILE A 126 -6.17 6.72 4.63
N THR A 127 -5.97 5.45 4.37
CA THR A 127 -6.28 4.80 3.08
C THR A 127 -7.69 4.23 3.14
N LEU A 128 -8.57 4.63 2.22
CA LEU A 128 -9.96 4.15 2.17
C LEU A 128 -10.04 2.67 1.82
N SER A 129 -9.27 2.22 0.82
CA SER A 129 -9.22 0.80 0.44
C SER A 129 -7.79 0.29 0.39
N HIS A 130 -7.47 -0.65 1.28
CA HIS A 130 -6.18 -1.34 1.32
C HIS A 130 -6.41 -2.86 1.24
N PHE A 131 -6.83 -3.34 0.04
CA PHE A 131 -7.06 -4.75 -0.27
C PHE A 131 -8.25 -5.43 0.45
N GLU A 132 -9.18 -4.66 0.99
CA GLU A 132 -10.24 -5.15 1.87
C GLU A 132 -11.66 -4.92 1.32
N MET A 133 -11.85 -5.07 0.01
CA MET A 133 -13.19 -5.05 -0.56
C MET A 133 -14.08 -6.08 0.15
N PRO A 134 -15.36 -5.76 0.47
CA PRO A 134 -16.32 -6.76 0.93
C PRO A 134 -16.40 -7.96 -0.02
N HIS A 135 -16.22 -9.17 0.51
CA HIS A 135 -16.20 -10.40 -0.29
C HIS A 135 -17.49 -10.58 -1.11
N HIS A 136 -18.61 -10.16 -0.56
CA HIS A 136 -19.90 -10.14 -1.27
C HIS A 136 -19.84 -9.36 -2.59
N LEU A 137 -19.19 -8.17 -2.63
CA LEU A 137 -19.05 -7.40 -3.86
C LEU A 137 -18.21 -8.12 -4.92
N ALA A 138 -17.18 -8.84 -4.49
CA ALA A 138 -16.37 -9.65 -5.39
C ALA A 138 -17.17 -10.84 -5.97
N ARG A 139 -18.03 -11.47 -5.16
CA ARG A 139 -18.79 -12.66 -5.56
C ARG A 139 -20.03 -12.32 -6.39
N GLU A 140 -20.84 -11.36 -5.97
CA GLU A 140 -22.12 -11.05 -6.60
C GLU A 140 -21.97 -10.11 -7.79
N TYR A 141 -21.02 -9.16 -7.73
CA TYR A 141 -20.83 -8.14 -8.75
C TYR A 141 -19.60 -8.36 -9.63
N GLY A 142 -18.72 -9.33 -9.26
CA GLY A 142 -17.42 -9.53 -9.91
C GLY A 142 -16.42 -8.42 -9.61
N GLY A 143 -16.52 -7.81 -8.43
CA GLY A 143 -15.66 -6.71 -8.02
C GLY A 143 -15.79 -5.50 -8.93
N PHE A 144 -14.69 -4.80 -9.17
CA PHE A 144 -14.66 -3.63 -10.06
C PHE A 144 -14.86 -3.92 -11.55
N ARG A 145 -15.16 -5.15 -11.95
CA ARG A 145 -15.76 -5.40 -13.28
C ARG A 145 -17.07 -4.64 -13.42
N SER A 146 -17.81 -4.46 -12.33
CA SER A 146 -19.06 -3.74 -12.28
C SER A 146 -18.87 -2.28 -11.87
N ARG A 147 -19.36 -1.36 -12.69
CA ARG A 147 -19.43 0.06 -12.38
C ARG A 147 -20.20 0.33 -11.07
N LYS A 148 -21.16 -0.54 -10.74
CA LYS A 148 -21.92 -0.47 -9.50
C LYS A 148 -21.03 -0.52 -8.25
N VAL A 149 -19.94 -1.28 -8.31
CA VAL A 149 -18.96 -1.36 -7.20
C VAL A 149 -18.20 -0.03 -7.03
N ALA A 150 -17.96 0.70 -8.11
CA ALA A 150 -17.41 2.06 -8.03
C ALA A 150 -18.36 3.03 -7.34
N GLU A 151 -19.68 2.92 -7.60
CA GLU A 151 -20.72 3.72 -6.89
C GLU A 151 -20.76 3.36 -5.39
N TYR A 152 -20.69 2.08 -5.04
CA TYR A 152 -20.63 1.64 -3.64
C TYR A 152 -19.36 2.13 -2.93
N PHE A 153 -18.21 2.14 -3.62
CA PHE A 153 -16.99 2.71 -3.06
C PHE A 153 -17.13 4.23 -2.81
N ALA A 154 -17.72 4.97 -3.75
CA ALA A 154 -17.97 6.40 -3.58
C ALA A 154 -18.89 6.69 -2.37
N LYS A 155 -19.91 5.86 -2.15
CA LYS A 155 -20.78 5.93 -0.98
C LYS A 155 -20.01 5.63 0.32
N PHE A 156 -19.20 4.59 0.33
CA PHE A 156 -18.33 4.26 1.47
C PHE A 156 -17.39 5.42 1.81
N ALA A 157 -16.75 6.00 0.81
CA ALA A 157 -15.86 7.15 0.97
C ALA A 157 -16.62 8.36 1.55
N GLU A 158 -17.82 8.67 1.02
CA GLU A 158 -18.66 9.77 1.51
C GLU A 158 -19.03 9.60 2.99
N VAL A 159 -19.39 8.39 3.41
CA VAL A 159 -19.70 8.09 4.83
C VAL A 159 -18.48 8.31 5.70
N CYS A 160 -17.30 7.82 5.30
CA CYS A 160 -16.06 8.01 6.04
C CYS A 160 -15.67 9.50 6.13
N PHE A 161 -15.74 10.22 5.03
CA PHE A 161 -15.44 11.67 5.00
C PHE A 161 -16.35 12.47 5.93
N ASN A 162 -17.66 12.22 5.88
CA ASN A 162 -18.62 12.90 6.76
C ASN A 162 -18.38 12.58 8.24
N ARG A 163 -18.10 11.28 8.56
CA ARG A 163 -17.91 10.84 9.94
C ARG A 163 -16.65 11.42 10.56
N TYR A 164 -15.55 11.42 9.81
CA TYR A 164 -14.21 11.72 10.33
C TYR A 164 -13.65 13.07 9.87
N LYS A 165 -14.48 13.95 9.31
CA LYS A 165 -14.06 15.25 8.73
C LYS A 165 -13.31 16.18 9.67
N ASP A 166 -13.53 16.04 10.98
CA ASP A 166 -12.90 16.85 12.02
C ASP A 166 -11.71 16.15 12.67
N LYS A 167 -11.36 14.93 12.21
CA LYS A 167 -10.32 14.06 12.77
C LYS A 167 -9.21 13.71 11.80
N VAL A 168 -9.51 13.66 10.51
CA VAL A 168 -8.58 13.18 9.48
C VAL A 168 -8.44 14.24 8.39
N THR A 169 -7.20 14.64 8.13
CA THR A 169 -6.85 15.59 7.06
C THR A 169 -6.33 14.89 5.81
N TYR A 170 -5.49 13.86 6.00
CA TYR A 170 -4.80 13.17 4.91
C TYR A 170 -5.49 11.85 4.56
N TRP A 171 -5.90 11.73 3.30
CA TRP A 171 -6.61 10.57 2.76
C TRP A 171 -5.90 10.01 1.54
N MET A 172 -6.04 8.73 1.31
CA MET A 172 -5.70 8.07 0.02
C MET A 172 -6.87 7.18 -0.40
N THR A 173 -7.14 7.10 -1.69
CA THR A 173 -8.30 6.34 -2.19
C THR A 173 -8.04 4.84 -2.20
N PHE A 174 -7.04 4.38 -2.92
CA PHE A 174 -6.67 2.97 -3.05
C PHE A 174 -5.20 2.78 -2.74
N ASN A 175 -4.87 1.68 -2.05
CA ASN A 175 -3.48 1.27 -1.86
C ASN A 175 -2.93 0.58 -3.10
N GLU A 176 -1.74 0.98 -3.54
CA GLU A 176 -1.00 0.33 -4.62
C GLU A 176 -1.88 -0.07 -5.81
N ILE A 177 -2.74 0.85 -6.24
CA ILE A 177 -3.75 0.62 -7.30
C ILE A 177 -3.13 0.02 -8.57
N ASN A 178 -1.84 0.24 -8.82
CA ASN A 178 -1.10 -0.23 -9.99
C ASN A 178 -0.51 -1.65 -9.86
N ASN A 179 -0.61 -2.32 -8.71
CA ASN A 179 -0.10 -3.69 -8.57
C ASN A 179 -0.83 -4.67 -9.50
N LYS A 180 -2.11 -4.43 -9.76
CA LYS A 180 -2.91 -5.24 -10.70
C LYS A 180 -2.39 -5.23 -12.16
N MET A 181 -1.51 -4.29 -12.53
CA MET A 181 -0.84 -4.31 -13.84
C MET A 181 -0.03 -5.58 -14.06
N ASP A 182 0.38 -6.23 -12.97
CA ASP A 182 0.93 -7.56 -13.00
C ASP A 182 -0.19 -8.61 -13.06
N VAL A 183 -0.71 -8.81 -14.26
CA VAL A 183 -1.80 -9.76 -14.53
C VAL A 183 -1.41 -11.24 -14.37
N ASN A 184 -0.12 -11.54 -14.27
CA ASN A 184 0.38 -12.91 -14.07
C ASN A 184 0.24 -13.35 -12.60
N ASN A 185 0.09 -12.41 -11.68
CA ASN A 185 -0.18 -12.70 -10.29
C ASN A 185 -1.66 -12.45 -9.96
N PRO A 186 -2.50 -13.51 -9.93
CA PRO A 186 -3.94 -13.37 -9.69
C PRO A 186 -4.26 -12.76 -8.32
N LEU A 187 -3.33 -12.82 -7.37
CA LEU A 187 -3.47 -12.23 -6.05
C LEU A 187 -3.71 -10.72 -6.12
N PHE A 188 -2.97 -10.01 -6.98
CA PHE A 188 -3.10 -8.56 -7.08
C PHE A 188 -4.43 -8.12 -7.67
N LEU A 189 -4.91 -8.79 -8.70
CA LEU A 189 -6.21 -8.44 -9.28
C LEU A 189 -7.36 -8.78 -8.33
N TRP A 190 -7.24 -9.88 -7.56
CA TRP A 190 -8.20 -10.24 -6.54
C TRP A 190 -8.23 -9.23 -5.39
N THR A 191 -7.09 -8.92 -4.78
CA THR A 191 -7.02 -8.05 -3.60
C THR A 191 -7.29 -6.59 -3.91
N ASN A 192 -6.78 -6.07 -5.05
CA ASN A 192 -7.06 -4.69 -5.45
C ASN A 192 -8.51 -4.51 -5.92
N SER A 193 -9.01 -5.43 -6.73
CA SER A 193 -10.23 -5.19 -7.51
C SER A 193 -11.38 -6.17 -7.23
N GLY A 194 -11.17 -7.23 -6.43
CA GLY A 194 -12.15 -8.30 -6.23
C GLY A 194 -12.43 -9.10 -7.50
N VAL A 195 -11.48 -9.17 -8.43
CA VAL A 195 -11.67 -9.73 -9.77
C VAL A 195 -10.85 -11.01 -9.95
N SER A 196 -11.51 -12.03 -10.48
CA SER A 196 -10.88 -13.24 -10.99
C SER A 196 -11.02 -13.29 -12.52
N VAL A 197 -9.93 -13.61 -13.21
CA VAL A 197 -9.93 -13.81 -14.67
C VAL A 197 -10.47 -15.20 -14.99
N LYS A 198 -11.42 -15.29 -15.89
CA LYS A 198 -12.01 -16.57 -16.33
C LYS A 198 -11.22 -17.16 -17.47
N GLU A 199 -11.36 -18.48 -17.66
CA GLU A 199 -10.77 -19.16 -18.81
C GLU A 199 -11.21 -18.53 -20.14
N GLY A 200 -10.26 -18.25 -21.01
CA GLY A 200 -10.50 -17.64 -22.33
C GLY A 200 -10.59 -16.10 -22.33
N GLU A 201 -10.57 -15.44 -21.19
CA GLU A 201 -10.52 -13.98 -21.12
C GLU A 201 -9.10 -13.44 -21.28
N ASN A 202 -8.97 -12.24 -21.86
CA ASN A 202 -7.71 -11.51 -21.87
C ASN A 202 -7.52 -10.81 -20.52
N ALA A 203 -6.58 -11.31 -19.70
CA ALA A 203 -6.35 -10.81 -18.34
C ALA A 203 -6.01 -9.31 -18.31
N LYS A 204 -5.28 -8.81 -19.33
CA LYS A 204 -4.87 -7.40 -19.39
C LYS A 204 -6.04 -6.49 -19.73
N GLU A 205 -6.92 -6.90 -20.63
CA GLU A 205 -8.17 -6.19 -20.92
C GLU A 205 -9.07 -6.13 -19.69
N VAL A 206 -9.27 -7.28 -19.01
CA VAL A 206 -10.05 -7.36 -17.76
C VAL A 206 -9.49 -6.44 -16.69
N MET A 207 -8.16 -6.40 -16.54
CA MET A 207 -7.49 -5.52 -15.60
C MET A 207 -7.74 -4.04 -15.93
N TYR A 208 -7.64 -3.63 -17.21
CA TYR A 208 -7.91 -2.25 -17.60
C TYR A 208 -9.38 -1.86 -17.43
N GLN A 209 -10.32 -2.79 -17.69
CA GLN A 209 -11.75 -2.55 -17.47
C GLN A 209 -12.05 -2.32 -15.98
N ALA A 210 -11.54 -3.18 -15.10
CA ALA A 210 -11.66 -3.01 -13.65
C ALA A 210 -10.95 -1.74 -13.17
N GLY A 211 -9.75 -1.49 -13.68
CA GLY A 211 -8.96 -0.30 -13.37
C GLY A 211 -9.66 1.00 -13.77
N HIS A 212 -10.43 1.01 -14.87
CA HIS A 212 -11.24 2.16 -15.26
C HIS A 212 -12.29 2.50 -14.20
N HIS A 213 -13.02 1.51 -13.71
CA HIS A 213 -14.02 1.74 -12.66
C HIS A 213 -13.40 2.17 -11.33
N GLU A 214 -12.22 1.69 -10.99
CA GLU A 214 -11.49 2.15 -9.78
C GLU A 214 -10.96 3.59 -9.94
N LEU A 215 -10.50 3.96 -11.13
CA LEU A 215 -10.09 5.34 -11.42
C LEU A 215 -11.29 6.30 -11.28
N LEU A 216 -12.48 5.90 -11.76
CA LEU A 216 -13.71 6.65 -11.55
C LEU A 216 -14.09 6.72 -10.07
N ALA A 217 -14.06 5.59 -9.37
CA ALA A 217 -14.32 5.53 -7.92
C ALA A 217 -13.40 6.45 -7.14
N SER A 218 -12.11 6.47 -7.47
CA SER A 218 -11.13 7.40 -6.90
C SER A 218 -11.49 8.85 -7.20
N ALA A 219 -11.81 9.17 -8.45
CA ALA A 219 -12.15 10.54 -8.87
C ALA A 219 -13.43 11.05 -8.19
N TRP A 220 -14.46 10.21 -8.07
CA TRP A 220 -15.70 10.55 -7.36
C TRP A 220 -15.46 10.76 -5.86
N ALA A 221 -14.64 9.91 -5.26
CA ALA A 221 -14.27 10.08 -3.85
C ALA A 221 -13.51 11.39 -3.61
N VAL A 222 -12.53 11.72 -4.47
CA VAL A 222 -11.79 13.00 -4.36
C VAL A 222 -12.73 14.19 -4.48
N ALA A 223 -13.58 14.23 -5.52
CA ALA A 223 -14.52 15.31 -5.74
C ALA A 223 -15.47 15.46 -4.55
N LYS A 224 -16.03 14.36 -4.05
CA LYS A 224 -16.94 14.35 -2.90
C LYS A 224 -16.23 14.79 -1.61
N GLY A 225 -15.02 14.32 -1.38
CA GLY A 225 -14.23 14.72 -0.22
C GLY A 225 -13.97 16.23 -0.19
N LYS A 226 -13.65 16.83 -1.34
CA LYS A 226 -13.45 18.28 -1.46
C LYS A 226 -14.75 19.10 -1.27
N GLU A 227 -15.90 18.54 -1.65
CA GLU A 227 -17.21 19.15 -1.36
C GLU A 227 -17.50 19.15 0.15
N ILE A 228 -17.18 18.06 0.86
CA ILE A 228 -17.41 17.90 2.30
C ILE A 228 -16.45 18.79 3.11
N ASN A 229 -15.17 18.73 2.78
CA ASN A 229 -14.16 19.54 3.45
C ASN A 229 -13.06 19.94 2.45
N PRO A 230 -13.04 21.20 1.97
CA PRO A 230 -12.03 21.69 1.02
C PRO A 230 -10.58 21.60 1.53
N SER A 231 -10.38 21.49 2.84
CA SER A 231 -9.04 21.37 3.44
C SER A 231 -8.46 19.93 3.39
N PHE A 232 -9.26 18.93 3.06
CA PHE A 232 -8.75 17.58 2.91
C PHE A 232 -7.61 17.53 1.90
N GLN A 233 -6.59 16.76 2.23
CA GLN A 233 -5.54 16.37 1.32
C GLN A 233 -5.83 14.92 0.89
N ILE A 234 -6.22 14.72 -0.37
CA ILE A 234 -6.62 13.41 -0.89
C ILE A 234 -5.64 12.98 -1.97
N GLY A 235 -4.88 11.94 -1.69
CA GLY A 235 -3.81 11.44 -2.55
C GLY A 235 -4.18 10.16 -3.31
N ALA A 236 -3.41 9.90 -4.35
CA ALA A 236 -3.23 8.56 -4.92
C ALA A 236 -2.17 7.80 -4.12
N MET A 237 -2.19 6.46 -4.19
CA MET A 237 -1.12 5.65 -3.63
C MET A 237 -0.75 4.52 -4.61
N VAL A 238 0.52 4.46 -4.96
CA VAL A 238 1.05 3.53 -5.97
C VAL A 238 2.28 2.77 -5.45
N SER A 239 2.41 1.53 -5.90
CA SER A 239 3.65 0.78 -5.75
C SER A 239 4.68 1.26 -6.77
N HIS A 240 5.88 1.60 -6.32
CA HIS A 240 6.92 2.02 -7.24
C HIS A 240 8.21 1.21 -7.09
N VAL A 241 8.51 0.49 -8.15
CA VAL A 241 9.76 -0.25 -8.35
C VAL A 241 10.43 0.36 -9.58
N PRO A 242 11.45 1.22 -9.43
CA PRO A 242 12.15 1.76 -10.58
C PRO A 242 12.85 0.64 -11.36
N ILE A 243 12.76 0.72 -12.68
CA ILE A 243 13.29 -0.29 -13.59
C ILE A 243 14.46 0.31 -14.33
N TYR A 244 15.65 -0.25 -14.08
CA TYR A 244 16.88 0.18 -14.72
C TYR A 244 17.16 -0.58 -16.01
N PRO A 245 17.69 0.07 -17.07
CA PRO A 245 18.31 -0.64 -18.16
C PRO A 245 19.61 -1.29 -17.67
N TYR A 246 19.91 -2.52 -18.10
CA TYR A 246 21.14 -3.20 -17.74
C TYR A 246 22.39 -2.47 -18.28
N SER A 247 22.23 -1.83 -19.43
CA SER A 247 23.32 -1.11 -20.09
C SER A 247 22.83 0.17 -20.79
N SER A 248 23.77 0.90 -21.38
CA SER A 248 23.47 2.04 -22.29
C SER A 248 23.01 1.60 -23.69
N ASN A 249 22.79 0.30 -23.94
CA ASN A 249 22.17 -0.15 -25.19
C ASN A 249 20.79 0.51 -25.34
N PRO A 250 20.50 1.22 -26.45
CA PRO A 250 19.21 1.85 -26.66
C PRO A 250 18.00 0.92 -26.50
N GLU A 251 18.12 -0.35 -26.84
CA GLU A 251 17.07 -1.36 -26.68
C GLU A 251 16.81 -1.67 -25.18
N ASP A 252 17.85 -1.74 -24.33
CA ASP A 252 17.68 -1.88 -22.88
C ASP A 252 16.98 -0.65 -22.29
N VAL A 253 17.36 0.56 -22.75
CA VAL A 253 16.77 1.82 -22.29
C VAL A 253 15.28 1.90 -22.67
N MET A 254 14.93 1.54 -23.91
CA MET A 254 13.53 1.55 -24.36
C MET A 254 12.69 0.50 -23.64
N LEU A 255 13.24 -0.68 -23.41
CA LEU A 255 12.57 -1.75 -22.65
C LEU A 255 12.26 -1.31 -21.21
N ALA A 256 13.22 -0.69 -20.54
CA ALA A 256 13.01 -0.15 -19.20
C ALA A 256 11.89 0.93 -19.17
N GLU A 257 11.85 1.83 -20.16
CA GLU A 257 10.81 2.85 -20.30
C GLU A 257 9.43 2.22 -20.57
N GLU A 258 9.35 1.17 -21.39
CA GLU A 258 8.10 0.44 -21.67
C GLU A 258 7.52 -0.21 -20.40
N TYR A 259 8.38 -0.86 -19.58
CA TYR A 259 7.95 -1.41 -18.30
C TYR A 259 7.57 -0.32 -17.30
N MET A 260 8.26 0.83 -17.31
CA MET A 260 7.90 1.96 -16.45
C MET A 260 6.53 2.55 -16.77
N ARG A 261 6.05 2.50 -18.03
CA ARG A 261 4.68 2.93 -18.39
C ARG A 261 3.60 2.19 -17.60
N GLN A 262 3.82 0.93 -17.30
CA GLN A 262 2.89 0.15 -16.45
C GLN A 262 2.84 0.72 -15.02
N ARG A 263 3.97 1.19 -14.49
CA ARG A 263 4.01 1.83 -13.17
C ARG A 263 3.34 3.20 -13.16
N TYR A 264 3.43 3.93 -14.28
CA TYR A 264 2.91 5.29 -14.40
C TYR A 264 1.43 5.38 -14.83
N PHE A 265 0.81 4.35 -15.37
CA PHE A 265 -0.53 4.42 -15.92
C PHE A 265 -1.55 4.99 -14.93
N PHE A 266 -1.70 4.39 -13.75
CA PHE A 266 -2.67 4.83 -12.75
C PHE A 266 -2.36 6.24 -12.20
N PRO A 267 -1.15 6.55 -11.75
CA PRO A 267 -0.87 7.90 -11.27
C PRO A 267 -0.95 8.95 -12.38
N ASP A 268 -0.63 8.63 -13.64
CA ASP A 268 -0.86 9.55 -14.76
C ASP A 268 -2.33 9.97 -14.83
N VAL A 269 -3.26 9.02 -14.71
CA VAL A 269 -4.70 9.33 -14.76
C VAL A 269 -5.15 10.07 -13.51
N GLN A 270 -4.77 9.62 -12.31
CA GLN A 270 -5.23 10.21 -11.05
C GLN A 270 -4.70 11.64 -10.84
N VAL A 271 -3.48 11.92 -11.27
CA VAL A 271 -2.87 13.27 -11.13
C VAL A 271 -3.28 14.19 -12.25
N ARG A 272 -3.30 13.72 -13.50
CA ARG A 272 -3.58 14.56 -14.68
C ARG A 272 -5.05 14.69 -15.02
N GLY A 273 -5.86 13.69 -14.63
CA GLY A 273 -7.29 13.63 -14.90
C GLY A 273 -7.65 13.20 -16.31
N TYR A 274 -6.75 12.51 -17.01
CA TYR A 274 -6.99 11.95 -18.35
C TYR A 274 -6.06 10.77 -18.64
N TYR A 275 -6.48 9.93 -19.60
CA TYR A 275 -5.71 8.75 -20.02
C TYR A 275 -4.48 9.16 -20.84
N PRO A 276 -3.29 8.64 -20.53
CA PRO A 276 -2.08 8.93 -21.29
C PRO A 276 -2.13 8.31 -22.69
N SER A 277 -1.55 9.00 -23.68
CA SER A 277 -1.56 8.59 -25.08
C SER A 277 -1.00 7.20 -25.33
N TYR A 278 0.02 6.77 -24.58
CA TYR A 278 0.58 5.44 -24.72
C TYR A 278 -0.41 4.32 -24.35
N ALA A 279 -1.28 4.55 -23.35
CA ALA A 279 -2.32 3.59 -22.97
C ALA A 279 -3.43 3.52 -24.02
N LEU A 280 -3.90 4.70 -24.51
CA LEU A 280 -4.91 4.72 -25.59
C LEU A 280 -4.40 4.03 -26.86
N LYS A 281 -3.12 4.18 -27.19
CA LYS A 281 -2.50 3.48 -28.33
C LYS A 281 -2.32 1.99 -28.08
N GLU A 282 -2.09 1.58 -26.84
CA GLU A 282 -2.10 0.17 -26.48
C GLU A 282 -3.49 -0.43 -26.67
N PHE A 283 -4.55 0.24 -26.17
CA PHE A 283 -5.93 -0.25 -26.33
C PHE A 283 -6.31 -0.41 -27.80
N GLU A 284 -5.96 0.58 -28.64
CA GLU A 284 -6.20 0.53 -30.09
C GLU A 284 -5.46 -0.65 -30.75
N ARG A 285 -4.17 -0.85 -30.44
CA ARG A 285 -3.33 -1.88 -31.03
C ARG A 285 -3.75 -3.29 -30.63
N GLU A 286 -4.09 -3.48 -29.36
CA GLU A 286 -4.46 -4.78 -28.79
C GLU A 286 -5.97 -5.08 -28.94
N GLY A 287 -6.77 -4.09 -29.35
CA GLY A 287 -8.22 -4.22 -29.49
C GLY A 287 -8.97 -4.28 -28.16
N TYR A 288 -8.42 -3.69 -27.10
CA TYR A 288 -9.07 -3.67 -25.79
C TYR A 288 -10.27 -2.73 -25.78
N HIS A 289 -11.38 -3.24 -25.28
CA HIS A 289 -12.59 -2.44 -25.07
C HIS A 289 -12.68 -1.97 -23.61
N ILE A 290 -12.45 -0.68 -23.38
CA ILE A 290 -12.61 -0.05 -22.08
C ILE A 290 -14.01 0.57 -21.96
N PRO A 291 -14.77 0.33 -20.87
CA PRO A 291 -16.18 0.71 -20.77
C PRO A 291 -16.38 2.18 -20.41
N PHE A 292 -15.87 3.08 -21.24
CA PHE A 292 -16.11 4.52 -21.09
C PHE A 292 -17.57 4.87 -21.29
N GLU A 293 -18.11 5.70 -20.42
CA GLU A 293 -19.44 6.29 -20.52
C GLU A 293 -19.36 7.83 -20.61
N GLU A 294 -20.47 8.43 -21.02
CA GLU A 294 -20.59 9.90 -21.07
C GLU A 294 -20.37 10.50 -19.66
N GLY A 295 -19.48 11.49 -19.54
CA GLY A 295 -19.14 12.15 -18.28
C GLY A 295 -17.93 11.57 -17.54
N ASP A 296 -17.39 10.42 -17.95
CA ASP A 296 -16.23 9.80 -17.29
C ASP A 296 -14.99 10.67 -17.38
N GLU A 297 -14.70 11.24 -18.53
CA GLU A 297 -13.56 12.15 -18.70
C GLU A 297 -13.68 13.42 -17.83
N GLU A 298 -14.90 13.93 -17.66
CA GLU A 298 -15.14 15.08 -16.79
C GLU A 298 -14.95 14.70 -15.32
N SER A 299 -15.43 13.52 -14.92
CA SER A 299 -15.24 12.96 -13.57
C SER A 299 -13.76 12.83 -13.23
N LEU A 300 -12.95 12.26 -14.12
CA LEU A 300 -11.51 12.13 -13.95
C LEU A 300 -10.83 13.50 -13.81
N ARG A 301 -11.21 14.48 -14.62
CA ARG A 301 -10.65 15.84 -14.55
C ARG A 301 -10.99 16.56 -13.25
N LYS A 302 -12.21 16.38 -12.71
CA LYS A 302 -12.63 16.97 -11.45
C LYS A 302 -12.03 16.29 -10.21
N GLY A 303 -11.79 14.98 -10.31
CA GLY A 303 -11.32 14.14 -9.23
C GLY A 303 -9.79 13.97 -9.19
N LYS A 304 -9.01 14.95 -9.63
CA LYS A 304 -7.55 14.91 -9.50
C LYS A 304 -7.11 14.95 -8.06
N VAL A 305 -6.10 14.17 -7.75
CA VAL A 305 -5.54 14.08 -6.40
C VAL A 305 -4.65 15.29 -6.03
N ASP A 306 -4.52 15.57 -4.73
CA ASP A 306 -3.71 16.69 -4.21
C ASP A 306 -2.22 16.32 -4.09
N TYR A 307 -1.91 15.07 -3.80
CA TYR A 307 -0.54 14.57 -3.63
C TYR A 307 -0.41 13.12 -4.14
N LEU A 308 0.82 12.67 -4.33
CA LEU A 308 1.12 11.30 -4.70
C LEU A 308 1.82 10.58 -3.54
N GLY A 309 1.13 9.64 -2.91
CA GLY A 309 1.70 8.65 -2.02
C GLY A 309 2.28 7.48 -2.80
N PHE A 310 3.37 6.90 -2.31
CA PHE A 310 3.94 5.71 -2.93
C PHE A 310 4.67 4.82 -1.92
N SER A 311 4.73 3.52 -2.25
CA SER A 311 5.61 2.56 -1.60
C SER A 311 6.91 2.42 -2.39
N TYR A 312 8.01 2.27 -1.66
CA TYR A 312 9.32 1.97 -2.21
C TYR A 312 10.03 0.93 -1.36
N TYR A 313 10.37 -0.21 -1.94
CA TYR A 313 11.09 -1.27 -1.24
C TYR A 313 12.37 -1.68 -1.96
N MET A 314 12.39 -1.62 -3.29
CA MET A 314 13.44 -2.16 -4.13
C MET A 314 13.44 -1.53 -5.51
N SER A 315 14.47 -1.82 -6.30
CA SER A 315 14.55 -1.57 -7.74
C SER A 315 14.71 -2.89 -8.49
N THR A 316 14.53 -2.87 -9.81
CA THR A 316 14.81 -4.03 -10.67
C THR A 316 15.58 -3.58 -11.91
N THR A 317 16.11 -4.53 -12.66
CA THR A 317 16.91 -4.27 -13.86
C THR A 317 16.47 -5.18 -15.00
N VAL A 318 16.39 -4.64 -16.21
CA VAL A 318 15.98 -5.39 -17.41
C VAL A 318 17.05 -5.32 -18.50
N LYS A 319 17.13 -6.41 -19.29
CA LYS A 319 18.04 -6.51 -20.42
C LYS A 319 17.29 -7.05 -21.63
N SER A 320 17.38 -6.39 -22.77
CA SER A 320 16.56 -6.63 -23.95
C SER A 320 16.76 -8.02 -24.59
N ASP A 321 17.96 -8.60 -24.46
CA ASP A 321 18.31 -9.94 -24.99
C ASP A 321 18.21 -11.05 -23.92
N ALA A 322 17.83 -10.72 -22.68
CA ALA A 322 17.62 -11.72 -21.66
C ALA A 322 16.23 -12.37 -21.78
N VAL A 323 16.20 -13.67 -21.58
CA VAL A 323 14.96 -14.42 -21.35
C VAL A 323 15.06 -14.96 -19.94
N SER A 324 14.26 -14.45 -19.03
CA SER A 324 14.22 -14.99 -17.69
C SER A 324 13.40 -16.28 -17.67
N ASP A 325 14.01 -17.38 -17.25
CA ASP A 325 13.33 -18.67 -17.01
C ASP A 325 12.45 -18.63 -15.74
N HIS A 326 12.30 -17.45 -15.14
CA HIS A 326 11.52 -17.29 -13.93
C HIS A 326 10.04 -17.28 -14.27
N ASN A 327 9.42 -18.43 -14.24
CA ASN A 327 8.01 -18.63 -13.91
C ASN A 327 7.84 -18.12 -12.46
N GLY A 328 7.91 -16.81 -12.32
CA GLY A 328 8.33 -16.37 -11.11
C GLY A 328 7.44 -15.66 -10.23
N ASP A 329 7.96 -15.48 -9.17
CA ASP A 329 7.59 -14.65 -8.05
C ASP A 329 7.70 -13.16 -8.44
N ILE A 330 6.69 -12.65 -9.15
CA ILE A 330 6.62 -11.25 -9.60
C ILE A 330 6.54 -10.29 -8.42
N VAL A 331 6.14 -10.78 -7.26
CA VAL A 331 6.22 -10.06 -5.98
C VAL A 331 7.64 -9.56 -5.69
N ASN A 332 8.65 -10.24 -6.23
CA ASN A 332 10.06 -9.86 -6.11
C ASN A 332 10.60 -9.10 -7.33
N GLY A 333 9.72 -8.58 -8.21
CA GLY A 333 10.13 -7.82 -9.38
C GLY A 333 10.69 -8.66 -10.53
N ALA A 334 10.38 -9.96 -10.59
CA ALA A 334 10.72 -10.81 -11.70
C ALA A 334 9.92 -10.40 -12.95
N LEU A 335 10.56 -9.66 -13.82
CA LEU A 335 10.03 -9.32 -15.14
C LEU A 335 10.55 -10.33 -16.17
N PRO A 336 9.83 -10.56 -17.29
CA PRO A 336 10.26 -11.49 -18.35
C PRO A 336 11.68 -11.26 -18.87
N HIS A 337 12.19 -10.05 -18.76
CA HIS A 337 13.56 -9.64 -19.13
C HIS A 337 14.39 -9.21 -17.92
N GLY A 338 13.94 -9.58 -16.70
CA GLY A 338 14.62 -9.24 -15.46
C GLY A 338 15.98 -9.90 -15.34
N VAL A 339 16.97 -9.13 -14.90
CA VAL A 339 18.33 -9.60 -14.63
C VAL A 339 18.80 -9.03 -13.28
N GLU A 340 19.77 -9.73 -12.68
CA GLU A 340 20.42 -9.23 -11.47
C GLU A 340 21.20 -7.94 -11.78
N ASN A 341 21.07 -6.94 -10.89
CA ASN A 341 21.85 -5.72 -10.98
C ASN A 341 23.25 -5.97 -10.38
N PRO A 342 24.35 -5.82 -11.15
CA PRO A 342 25.68 -6.14 -10.64
C PRO A 342 26.22 -5.16 -9.58
N TYR A 343 25.52 -4.05 -9.31
CA TYR A 343 25.94 -2.98 -8.41
C TYR A 343 25.16 -2.93 -7.12
N ILE A 344 24.09 -3.72 -6.99
CA ILE A 344 23.12 -3.64 -5.88
C ILE A 344 23.04 -5.00 -5.18
N LYS A 345 23.14 -5.00 -3.85
CA LYS A 345 22.94 -6.20 -3.03
C LYS A 345 21.46 -6.47 -2.81
N SER A 346 21.12 -7.73 -2.64
CA SER A 346 19.76 -8.15 -2.26
C SER A 346 19.69 -8.59 -0.80
N SER A 347 18.50 -8.46 -0.20
CA SER A 347 18.15 -9.04 1.09
C SER A 347 17.96 -10.56 0.98
N ASP A 348 17.78 -11.25 2.12
CA ASP A 348 17.46 -12.69 2.16
C ASP A 348 16.16 -13.05 1.42
N TRP A 349 15.28 -12.07 1.22
CA TRP A 349 14.04 -12.20 0.46
C TRP A 349 14.20 -11.89 -1.04
N GLY A 350 15.43 -11.69 -1.53
CA GLY A 350 15.74 -11.38 -2.91
C GLY A 350 15.42 -9.94 -3.34
N TRP A 351 15.09 -9.05 -2.40
CA TRP A 351 14.80 -7.65 -2.72
C TRP A 351 16.07 -6.81 -2.73
N SER A 352 16.27 -6.05 -3.80
CA SER A 352 17.45 -5.19 -3.93
C SER A 352 17.41 -4.04 -2.92
N ILE A 353 18.54 -3.79 -2.24
CA ILE A 353 18.71 -2.71 -1.27
C ILE A 353 19.28 -1.50 -2.03
N ASP A 354 18.39 -0.58 -2.43
CA ASP A 354 18.76 0.53 -3.31
C ASP A 354 18.26 1.90 -2.81
N PRO A 355 18.97 2.53 -1.87
CA PRO A 355 18.61 3.88 -1.40
C PRO A 355 18.75 4.95 -2.50
N THR A 356 19.63 4.75 -3.49
CA THR A 356 19.75 5.68 -4.62
C THR A 356 18.51 5.63 -5.50
N GLY A 357 17.92 4.45 -5.67
CA GLY A 357 16.66 4.26 -6.37
C GLY A 357 15.49 5.00 -5.73
N LEU A 358 15.48 5.14 -4.41
CA LEU A 358 14.49 6.00 -3.74
C LEU A 358 14.63 7.47 -4.13
N ARG A 359 15.87 8.02 -4.09
CA ARG A 359 16.13 9.39 -4.55
C ARG A 359 15.76 9.57 -6.02
N TYR A 360 16.12 8.60 -6.87
CA TYR A 360 15.74 8.59 -8.30
C TYR A 360 14.22 8.59 -8.47
N THR A 361 13.49 7.76 -7.73
CA THR A 361 12.03 7.71 -7.73
C THR A 361 11.41 9.06 -7.37
N LEU A 362 11.86 9.68 -6.29
CA LEU A 362 11.40 11.00 -5.84
C LEU A 362 11.57 12.05 -6.94
N ASN A 363 12.76 12.11 -7.57
CA ASN A 363 13.01 13.01 -8.69
C ASN A 363 12.08 12.72 -9.87
N ARG A 364 11.95 11.45 -10.27
CA ARG A 364 11.10 11.05 -11.42
C ARG A 364 9.64 11.39 -11.21
N PHE A 365 9.09 11.17 -10.03
CA PHE A 365 7.71 11.53 -9.72
C PHE A 365 7.53 13.04 -9.65
N TYR A 366 8.44 13.75 -8.99
CA TYR A 366 8.33 15.19 -8.86
C TYR A 366 8.47 15.89 -10.21
N ASP A 367 9.45 15.51 -11.04
CA ASP A 367 9.59 16.02 -12.41
C ASP A 367 8.34 15.75 -13.27
N ARG A 368 7.71 14.59 -13.10
CA ARG A 368 6.56 14.17 -13.89
C ARG A 368 5.27 14.90 -13.52
N TYR A 369 5.06 15.17 -12.25
CA TYR A 369 3.75 15.58 -11.71
C TYR A 369 3.74 16.97 -11.07
N GLN A 370 4.84 17.45 -10.52
CA GLN A 370 4.96 18.74 -9.84
C GLN A 370 3.88 18.97 -8.76
N ILE A 371 3.56 17.90 -8.00
CA ILE A 371 2.68 17.94 -6.83
C ILE A 371 3.43 17.36 -5.63
N PRO A 372 3.01 17.65 -4.38
CA PRO A 372 3.64 17.06 -3.20
C PRO A 372 3.70 15.54 -3.26
N LEU A 373 4.78 14.94 -2.75
CA LEU A 373 4.98 13.50 -2.65
C LEU A 373 4.92 13.06 -1.18
N PHE A 374 4.56 11.80 -0.95
CA PHE A 374 4.59 11.20 0.37
C PHE A 374 5.12 9.76 0.27
N ILE A 375 6.22 9.45 0.96
CA ILE A 375 6.67 8.07 1.08
C ILE A 375 5.83 7.41 2.17
N VAL A 376 4.77 6.72 1.75
CA VAL A 376 3.79 6.13 2.67
C VAL A 376 4.08 4.68 3.04
N GLU A 377 5.06 4.05 2.36
CA GLU A 377 5.63 2.75 2.73
C GLU A 377 7.09 2.65 2.29
N ASN A 378 7.93 2.19 3.20
CA ASN A 378 9.31 1.76 2.95
C ASN A 378 9.72 0.85 4.09
N GLY A 379 10.43 -0.24 3.85
CA GLY A 379 10.76 -1.14 4.94
C GLY A 379 11.63 -2.33 4.55
N PHE A 380 12.11 -3.02 5.55
CA PHE A 380 12.99 -4.17 5.42
C PHE A 380 12.43 -5.35 6.22
N GLY A 381 12.03 -6.40 5.50
CA GLY A 381 11.59 -7.64 6.11
C GLY A 381 12.79 -8.48 6.55
N ALA A 382 12.81 -8.91 7.81
CA ALA A 382 13.86 -9.73 8.37
C ALA A 382 13.30 -10.84 9.28
N ILE A 383 14.13 -11.81 9.61
CA ILE A 383 13.84 -12.80 10.65
C ILE A 383 14.49 -12.27 11.93
N ASP A 384 13.66 -11.90 12.90
CA ASP A 384 14.12 -11.38 14.17
C ASP A 384 14.19 -12.49 15.22
N GLN A 385 15.19 -12.43 16.09
CA GLN A 385 15.38 -13.37 17.20
C GLN A 385 15.25 -12.61 18.54
N VAL A 386 14.50 -13.21 19.46
CA VAL A 386 14.45 -12.74 20.86
C VAL A 386 15.58 -13.43 21.63
N GLU A 387 16.48 -12.65 22.18
CA GLU A 387 17.60 -13.13 22.98
C GLU A 387 17.15 -13.59 24.39
N GLU A 388 18.03 -14.29 25.13
CA GLU A 388 17.70 -14.81 26.45
C GLU A 388 17.31 -13.71 27.47
N ASP A 389 17.86 -12.51 27.31
CA ASP A 389 17.55 -11.34 28.15
C ASP A 389 16.32 -10.55 27.67
N GLY A 390 15.69 -11.00 26.58
CA GLY A 390 14.51 -10.38 25.97
C GLY A 390 14.82 -9.24 25.00
N SER A 391 16.09 -8.94 24.73
CA SER A 391 16.49 -7.97 23.68
C SER A 391 16.28 -8.53 22.29
N ILE A 392 16.13 -7.63 21.31
CA ILE A 392 15.98 -7.98 19.90
C ILE A 392 16.84 -7.03 19.08
N HIS A 393 17.89 -7.59 18.49
CA HIS A 393 18.87 -6.85 17.70
C HIS A 393 18.53 -6.93 16.22
N ASP A 394 18.29 -5.76 15.59
CA ASP A 394 17.90 -5.66 14.19
C ASP A 394 18.73 -4.62 13.39
N PRO A 395 20.08 -4.73 13.42
CA PRO A 395 20.98 -3.74 12.81
C PRO A 395 20.78 -3.59 11.29
N GLU A 396 20.40 -4.64 10.59
CA GLU A 396 20.18 -4.60 9.14
C GLU A 396 18.97 -3.73 8.80
N ARG A 397 17.91 -3.78 9.60
CA ARG A 397 16.74 -2.90 9.46
C ARG A 397 17.12 -1.45 9.68
N ILE A 398 17.89 -1.17 10.74
CA ILE A 398 18.43 0.16 11.02
C ILE A 398 19.26 0.66 9.83
N GLN A 399 20.18 -0.15 9.33
CA GLN A 399 21.05 0.23 8.19
C GLN A 399 20.25 0.51 6.92
N TYR A 400 19.24 -0.32 6.62
CA TYR A 400 18.35 -0.12 5.47
C TYR A 400 17.62 1.21 5.59
N LEU A 401 16.92 1.43 6.70
CA LEU A 401 16.14 2.65 6.92
C LEU A 401 17.03 3.91 6.94
N ALA A 402 18.18 3.86 7.63
CA ALA A 402 19.13 4.97 7.68
C ALA A 402 19.60 5.40 6.29
N SER A 403 19.98 4.44 5.45
CA SER A 403 20.43 4.73 4.08
C SER A 403 19.33 5.34 3.20
N HIS A 404 18.08 4.89 3.36
CA HIS A 404 16.93 5.43 2.63
C HIS A 404 16.54 6.82 3.14
N ILE A 405 16.59 7.07 4.44
CA ILE A 405 16.38 8.41 5.02
C ILE A 405 17.45 9.40 4.52
N GLN A 406 18.70 8.99 4.45
CA GLN A 406 19.75 9.84 3.85
C GLN A 406 19.48 10.15 2.36
N ALA A 407 18.92 9.20 1.62
CA ALA A 407 18.56 9.39 0.21
C ALA A 407 17.38 10.37 0.04
N LEU A 408 16.32 10.26 0.83
CA LEU A 408 15.20 11.19 0.80
C LEU A 408 15.61 12.62 1.21
N LYS A 409 16.49 12.77 2.19
CA LYS A 409 17.03 14.07 2.59
C LYS A 409 17.74 14.76 1.41
N LYS A 410 18.54 13.99 0.65
CA LYS A 410 19.20 14.53 -0.57
C LYS A 410 18.18 14.94 -1.63
N ALA A 411 17.09 14.19 -1.81
CA ALA A 411 16.04 14.56 -2.75
C ALA A 411 15.37 15.89 -2.38
N VAL A 412 15.10 16.12 -1.10
CA VAL A 412 14.52 17.38 -0.63
C VAL A 412 15.50 18.53 -0.76
N GLU A 413 16.74 18.35 -0.32
CA GLU A 413 17.69 19.46 -0.21
C GLU A 413 18.41 19.83 -1.49
N TYR A 414 18.85 18.81 -2.26
CA TYR A 414 19.63 19.07 -3.49
C TYR A 414 18.74 19.11 -4.71
N ASP A 415 17.67 18.31 -4.72
CA ASP A 415 16.83 18.15 -5.90
C ASP A 415 15.55 18.99 -5.81
N GLY A 416 15.23 19.56 -4.62
CA GLY A 416 14.08 20.45 -4.42
C GLY A 416 12.73 19.73 -4.45
N VAL A 417 12.69 18.43 -4.13
CA VAL A 417 11.46 17.66 -4.07
C VAL A 417 10.60 18.12 -2.90
N ASP A 418 9.33 18.40 -3.16
CA ASP A 418 8.32 18.67 -2.12
C ASP A 418 7.83 17.36 -1.54
N LEU A 419 8.31 17.03 -0.32
CA LEU A 419 8.04 15.77 0.37
C LEU A 419 7.33 16.01 1.71
N ILE A 420 6.09 15.52 1.82
CA ILE A 420 5.21 15.69 3.00
C ILE A 420 5.76 14.92 4.21
N GLY A 421 6.22 13.67 4.00
CA GLY A 421 6.61 12.81 5.11
C GLY A 421 7.14 11.45 4.68
N TYR A 422 7.44 10.65 5.72
CA TYR A 422 7.99 9.31 5.58
C TYR A 422 7.39 8.38 6.64
N THR A 423 6.78 7.29 6.21
CA THR A 423 6.16 6.29 7.08
C THR A 423 6.72 4.89 6.77
N PRO A 424 7.68 4.37 7.57
CA PRO A 424 8.12 2.99 7.45
C PRO A 424 6.96 2.01 7.55
N TRP A 425 7.02 0.97 6.70
CA TRP A 425 6.02 -0.09 6.68
C TRP A 425 6.18 -1.05 7.85
N GLY A 426 5.05 -1.36 8.49
CA GLY A 426 5.01 -2.30 9.59
C GLY A 426 5.72 -1.78 10.83
N ILE A 427 5.36 -0.59 11.32
CA ILE A 427 5.97 -0.01 12.54
C ILE A 427 5.92 -0.95 13.75
N ILE A 428 4.94 -1.83 13.79
CA ILE A 428 4.80 -3.01 14.63
C ILE A 428 4.73 -4.24 13.73
N ASP A 429 5.18 -5.42 14.18
CA ASP A 429 5.11 -6.65 13.39
C ASP A 429 3.66 -6.97 13.02
N ILE A 430 3.46 -7.34 11.76
CA ILE A 430 2.16 -7.63 11.16
C ILE A 430 2.22 -8.91 10.33
N VAL A 431 1.05 -9.44 9.97
CA VAL A 431 0.96 -10.54 9.02
C VAL A 431 1.47 -10.09 7.65
N SER A 432 2.43 -10.79 7.07
CA SER A 432 2.96 -10.49 5.75
C SER A 432 1.86 -10.65 4.68
N PHE A 433 1.66 -9.64 3.84
CA PHE A 433 0.64 -9.67 2.80
C PHE A 433 0.82 -10.84 1.83
N THR A 434 2.03 -11.01 1.30
CA THR A 434 2.31 -11.95 0.22
C THR A 434 2.34 -13.40 0.66
N THR A 435 2.83 -13.67 1.88
CA THR A 435 3.02 -15.03 2.39
C THR A 435 2.04 -15.42 3.50
N GLY A 436 1.41 -14.46 4.15
CA GLY A 436 0.57 -14.72 5.34
C GLY A 436 1.37 -15.11 6.58
N GLU A 437 2.69 -14.94 6.55
CA GLU A 437 3.60 -15.33 7.63
C GLU A 437 3.84 -14.18 8.62
N MET A 438 4.06 -14.52 9.88
CA MET A 438 4.55 -13.59 10.89
C MET A 438 6.09 -13.48 10.92
N LYS A 439 6.81 -14.51 10.48
CA LYS A 439 8.29 -14.55 10.57
C LYS A 439 8.99 -13.53 9.69
N LYS A 440 8.35 -13.04 8.59
CA LYS A 440 8.85 -11.94 7.78
C LYS A 440 8.50 -10.62 8.45
N ARG A 441 9.34 -10.21 9.39
CA ARG A 441 9.06 -9.10 10.29
C ARG A 441 9.58 -7.78 9.73
N TYR A 442 8.74 -6.76 9.75
CA TYR A 442 9.08 -5.40 9.36
C TYR A 442 9.18 -4.45 10.55
N GLY A 443 8.55 -4.80 11.67
CA GLY A 443 8.28 -3.92 12.80
C GLY A 443 9.54 -3.48 13.56
N MET A 444 9.44 -2.33 14.17
CA MET A 444 10.34 -1.86 15.23
C MET A 444 9.81 -2.30 16.61
N ILE A 445 8.58 -2.79 16.63
CA ILE A 445 7.96 -3.45 17.77
C ILE A 445 7.68 -4.90 17.38
N TYR A 446 8.28 -5.83 18.11
CA TYR A 446 8.07 -7.26 17.95
C TYR A 446 6.73 -7.67 18.55
N VAL A 447 6.01 -8.56 17.88
CA VAL A 447 4.82 -9.21 18.41
C VAL A 447 5.11 -10.70 18.58
N ASP A 448 4.94 -11.20 19.79
CA ASP A 448 5.14 -12.61 20.10
C ASP A 448 3.98 -13.45 19.53
N ARG A 449 4.10 -13.72 18.24
CA ARG A 449 3.21 -14.56 17.44
C ARG A 449 3.99 -15.28 16.36
N ASP A 450 3.73 -16.57 16.17
CA ASP A 450 4.33 -17.38 15.09
C ASP A 450 3.43 -17.47 13.85
N ASN A 451 3.88 -18.23 12.84
CA ASN A 451 3.13 -18.43 11.59
C ASN A 451 1.84 -19.25 11.77
N GLU A 452 1.77 -20.07 12.80
CA GLU A 452 0.63 -20.92 13.14
C GLU A 452 -0.39 -20.21 14.03
N GLY A 453 -0.10 -18.97 14.43
CA GLY A 453 -0.97 -18.17 15.28
C GLY A 453 -0.75 -18.38 16.79
N ASN A 454 0.30 -19.10 17.19
CA ASN A 454 0.65 -19.28 18.59
C ASN A 454 1.50 -18.11 19.10
N GLY A 455 1.54 -17.94 20.41
CA GLY A 455 2.32 -16.90 21.09
C GLY A 455 1.49 -16.15 22.12
N SER A 456 2.14 -15.30 22.88
CA SER A 456 1.51 -14.53 23.96
C SER A 456 0.91 -13.20 23.52
N MET A 457 1.12 -12.80 22.28
CA MET A 457 0.80 -11.47 21.76
C MET A 457 1.50 -10.31 22.49
N LYS A 458 2.56 -10.57 23.26
CA LYS A 458 3.36 -9.51 23.90
C LYS A 458 4.03 -8.64 22.85
N ARG A 459 4.15 -7.35 23.17
CA ARG A 459 4.89 -6.37 22.38
C ARG A 459 6.25 -6.14 23.05
N LEU A 460 7.32 -6.28 22.25
CA LEU A 460 8.69 -6.02 22.71
C LEU A 460 9.35 -4.99 21.78
N LYS A 461 10.12 -4.07 22.34
CA LYS A 461 10.84 -3.07 21.55
C LYS A 461 12.12 -3.71 20.99
N LYS A 462 12.38 -3.46 19.70
CA LYS A 462 13.65 -3.83 19.05
C LYS A 462 14.64 -2.67 19.15
N ASP A 463 15.89 -2.88 18.79
CA ASP A 463 16.88 -1.79 18.76
C ASP A 463 16.46 -0.66 17.83
N SER A 464 15.85 -0.98 16.72
CA SER A 464 15.30 -0.01 15.78
C SER A 464 14.23 0.92 16.38
N PHE A 465 13.54 0.53 17.45
CA PHE A 465 12.58 1.39 18.15
C PHE A 465 13.27 2.66 18.71
N SER A 466 14.31 2.48 19.50
CA SER A 466 15.05 3.59 20.12
C SER A 466 15.82 4.41 19.08
N TRP A 467 16.35 3.74 18.05
CA TRP A 467 17.00 4.41 16.93
C TRP A 467 16.01 5.33 16.17
N TYR A 468 14.85 4.84 15.82
CA TYR A 468 13.85 5.64 15.07
C TYR A 468 13.26 6.76 15.94
N GLN A 469 13.09 6.52 17.25
CA GLN A 469 12.73 7.56 18.21
C GLN A 469 13.72 8.74 18.15
N ASN A 470 15.02 8.47 18.09
CA ASN A 470 16.04 9.49 17.96
C ASN A 470 16.00 10.21 16.61
N VAL A 471 15.78 9.47 15.51
CA VAL A 471 15.60 10.05 14.17
C VAL A 471 14.46 11.06 14.15
N ILE A 472 13.30 10.70 14.73
CA ILE A 472 12.14 11.59 14.82
C ILE A 472 12.43 12.82 15.69
N ALA A 473 13.03 12.61 16.87
CA ALA A 473 13.33 13.68 17.82
C ALA A 473 14.28 14.73 17.23
N THR A 474 15.22 14.30 16.38
CA THR A 474 16.19 15.17 15.71
C THR A 474 15.76 15.64 14.32
N ASN A 475 14.52 15.39 13.93
CA ASN A 475 14.00 15.67 12.57
C ASN A 475 14.93 15.11 11.46
N GLY A 476 15.47 13.90 11.69
CA GLY A 476 16.37 13.23 10.76
C GLY A 476 17.79 13.80 10.69
N GLU A 477 18.23 14.60 11.66
CA GLU A 477 19.62 15.06 11.71
C GLU A 477 20.58 13.95 12.11
N GLU A 478 20.17 13.11 13.06
CA GLU A 478 20.92 11.94 13.56
C GLU A 478 20.30 10.64 12.99
N VAL A 479 20.90 10.15 11.91
CA VAL A 479 20.43 8.95 11.18
C VAL A 479 21.55 7.91 11.12
#